data_e359bc71da1fbd7bff36553f5db1e72e
#
_entry.id   e359bc71da1fbd7bff36553f5db1e72e
#
_cell.length_a   1.000
_cell.length_b   1.000
_cell.length_c   1.000
_cell.angle_alpha   90.00
_cell.angle_beta   90.00
_cell.angle_gamma   90.00
#
_symmetry.space_group_name_H-M   'P 1'
#
loop_
_entity.id
_entity.type
_entity.pdbx_description
1 polymer ?
#
loop_
_entity_poly.entity_id
_entity_poly.type
_entity_poly.pdbx_seq_one_letter_code
_entity_poly.pdbx_strand_id
1 'polypeptide(L)'
;ALTFHQGRRIQVRSQESIIKEAELIIKDPDFKGYINDVGGPTANFRHPSCQKQLKVGTCKHRQCLFPSPCPRIDADHSDYIALLRKLRALPGVKKVFIRSGIRYDYLMEEKDGKFLDELCRYHVSGQLKIAPEHIAEPVLRHMGKPGKDVYLKFVRAFAKKNREIGKEQYLVPYFISSHPGCTLTHAIELAEFLRDTGRNPEQVQDFIPTPGSASTAMYYSGYDPFTGKKVYTVQNPHQKAMQRALMQYRNPRNRALVREALKEGGRTDLIGEDSRCLIRESNYRSRPQTIRRSKNK
;
A
#
# COMPACT_ATOMS: atom_id res chain seq x y z
N ALA A 1 -2.77 -2.93 12.42
CA ALA A 1 -1.84 -3.43 13.46
C ALA A 1 -1.25 -2.30 14.29
N LEU A 2 -0.64 -1.28 13.69
CA LEU A 2 -0.01 -0.16 14.43
C LEU A 2 -0.97 0.51 15.43
N THR A 3 -2.21 0.75 15.04
CA THR A 3 -3.21 1.37 15.90
C THR A 3 -3.52 0.54 17.14
N PHE A 4 -3.52 -0.78 17.03
CA PHE A 4 -3.78 -1.68 18.14
C PHE A 4 -2.59 -1.86 19.05
N HIS A 5 -1.38 -1.98 18.48
CA HIS A 5 -0.15 -2.20 19.27
C HIS A 5 0.37 -0.93 19.92
N GLN A 6 0.28 0.20 19.22
CA GLN A 6 0.88 1.47 19.64
C GLN A 6 -0.17 2.52 20.06
N GLY A 7 -1.46 2.18 19.98
CA GLY A 7 -2.54 3.11 20.19
C GLY A 7 -2.72 4.08 19.03
N ARG A 8 -3.70 4.97 19.16
CA ARG A 8 -4.04 5.94 18.11
C ARG A 8 -3.44 7.33 18.37
N ARG A 9 -2.74 7.51 19.47
CA ARG A 9 -2.06 8.75 19.78
C ARG A 9 -0.71 8.77 19.07
N ILE A 10 -0.43 9.84 18.35
CA ILE A 10 0.82 10.01 17.63
C ILE A 10 1.94 10.28 18.62
N GLN A 11 3.04 9.58 18.46
CA GLN A 11 4.31 9.78 19.18
C GLN A 11 5.38 10.08 18.13
N VAL A 12 6.06 11.19 18.28
CA VAL A 12 7.11 11.62 17.35
C VAL A 12 8.37 12.00 18.09
N ARG A 13 9.50 11.79 17.45
CA ARG A 13 10.78 12.33 17.91
C ARG A 13 10.86 13.81 17.55
N SER A 14 11.55 14.58 18.38
CA SER A 14 11.81 15.99 18.06
C SER A 14 12.70 16.13 16.81
N GLN A 15 12.59 17.26 16.12
CA GLN A 15 13.42 17.53 14.94
C GLN A 15 14.91 17.52 15.32
N GLU A 16 15.27 18.10 16.48
CA GLU A 16 16.64 18.15 16.98
C GLU A 16 17.23 16.74 17.17
N SER A 17 16.44 15.81 17.73
CA SER A 17 16.86 14.41 17.91
C SER A 17 17.14 13.73 16.56
N ILE A 18 16.31 13.97 15.55
CA ILE A 18 16.47 13.39 14.21
C ILE A 18 17.67 14.02 13.49
N ILE A 19 17.86 15.34 13.63
CA ILE A 19 18.99 16.05 13.02
C ILE A 19 20.31 15.56 13.62
N LYS A 20 20.40 15.43 14.96
CA LYS A 20 21.60 14.86 15.62
C LYS A 20 21.94 13.45 15.13
N GLU A 21 20.94 12.61 14.90
CA GLU A 21 21.17 11.29 14.30
C GLU A 21 21.69 11.39 12.86
N ALA A 22 21.12 12.29 12.05
CA ALA A 22 21.60 12.52 10.69
C ALA A 22 23.05 13.05 10.67
N GLU A 23 23.43 13.92 11.60
CA GLU A 23 24.80 14.41 11.76
C GLU A 23 25.78 13.29 12.13
N LEU A 24 25.34 12.28 12.90
CA LEU A 24 26.14 11.09 13.17
C LEU A 24 26.31 10.22 11.91
N ILE A 25 25.24 10.02 11.16
CA ILE A 25 25.28 9.26 9.90
C ILE A 25 26.21 9.93 8.88
N ILE A 26 26.20 11.26 8.80
CA ILE A 26 27.07 12.02 7.88
C ILE A 26 28.56 11.84 8.20
N LYS A 27 28.91 11.59 9.45
CA LYS A 27 30.30 11.35 9.87
C LYS A 27 30.83 9.96 9.51
N ASP A 28 29.97 9.06 9.10
CA ASP A 28 30.37 7.72 8.64
C ASP A 28 31.23 7.85 7.38
N PRO A 29 32.41 7.23 7.32
CA PRO A 29 33.30 7.26 6.16
C PRO A 29 32.65 6.72 4.87
N ASP A 30 31.69 5.83 5.02
CA ASP A 30 30.95 5.24 3.91
C ASP A 30 29.72 6.08 3.47
N PHE A 31 29.42 7.18 4.13
CA PHE A 31 28.34 8.05 3.75
C PHE A 31 28.58 8.72 2.39
N LYS A 32 27.71 8.46 1.43
CA LYS A 32 27.80 8.98 0.05
C LYS A 32 26.95 10.23 -0.22
N GLY A 33 26.38 10.82 0.82
CA GLY A 33 25.52 12.02 0.74
C GLY A 33 24.04 11.71 0.59
N TYR A 34 23.60 10.49 0.81
CA TYR A 34 22.21 10.08 0.63
C TYR A 34 21.58 9.62 1.94
N ILE A 35 20.58 10.35 2.43
CA ILE A 35 19.66 9.85 3.47
C ILE A 35 18.57 9.11 2.73
N ASN A 36 18.62 7.78 2.79
CA ASN A 36 17.84 6.92 1.92
C ASN A 36 16.36 6.85 2.29
N ASP A 37 15.99 7.09 3.54
CA ASP A 37 14.60 7.03 3.96
C ASP A 37 14.33 7.84 5.24
N VAL A 38 13.48 8.85 5.12
CA VAL A 38 12.86 9.55 6.24
C VAL A 38 11.35 9.23 6.27
N GLY A 39 10.97 8.19 5.55
CA GLY A 39 9.60 7.74 5.38
C GLY A 39 9.14 6.76 6.45
N GLY A 40 7.97 6.21 6.21
CA GLY A 40 7.30 5.20 7.02
C GLY A 40 5.79 5.24 6.81
N PRO A 41 5.05 4.19 7.19
CA PRO A 41 3.60 4.13 6.99
C PRO A 41 2.83 5.29 7.62
N THR A 42 3.44 5.99 8.56
CA THR A 42 2.85 7.12 9.28
C THR A 42 3.82 8.30 9.42
N ALA A 43 4.87 8.36 8.60
CA ALA A 43 5.91 9.38 8.72
C ALA A 43 5.41 10.82 8.59
N ASN A 44 4.37 11.02 7.79
CA ASN A 44 3.73 12.32 7.63
C ASN A 44 2.73 12.69 8.75
N PHE A 45 2.55 11.84 9.76
CA PHE A 45 1.85 12.20 11.00
C PHE A 45 2.86 12.74 12.02
N ARG A 46 2.98 14.06 12.11
CA ARG A 46 3.96 14.70 13.01
C ARG A 46 3.33 15.36 14.23
N HIS A 47 2.02 15.48 14.26
CA HIS A 47 1.26 16.09 15.37
C HIS A 47 -0.10 15.38 15.52
N PRO A 48 -0.79 15.55 16.68
CA PRO A 48 -2.14 15.04 16.86
C PRO A 48 -3.09 15.56 15.78
N SER A 49 -3.91 14.66 15.23
CA SER A 49 -4.79 14.94 14.07
C SER A 49 -5.90 15.96 14.36
N CYS A 50 -6.06 16.44 15.58
CA CYS A 50 -6.97 17.54 15.93
C CYS A 50 -6.73 18.03 17.38
N GLN A 51 -7.16 19.24 17.68
CA GLN A 51 -7.04 19.88 19.02
C GLN A 51 -7.76 19.08 20.13
N LYS A 52 -8.84 18.33 19.80
CA LYS A 52 -9.51 17.47 20.78
C LYS A 52 -8.57 16.39 21.33
N GLN A 53 -7.68 15.84 20.51
CA GLN A 53 -6.74 14.79 20.95
C GLN A 53 -5.76 15.27 22.01
N LEU A 54 -5.43 16.56 22.02
CA LEU A 54 -4.57 17.17 23.04
C LEU A 54 -5.24 17.22 24.41
N LYS A 55 -6.57 17.44 24.43
CA LYS A 55 -7.33 17.64 25.68
C LYS A 55 -7.87 16.34 26.27
N VAL A 56 -8.51 15.50 25.45
CA VAL A 56 -9.26 14.31 25.90
C VAL A 56 -8.85 12.99 25.22
N GLY A 57 -7.78 13.01 24.47
CA GLY A 57 -7.29 11.85 23.75
C GLY A 57 -8.10 11.50 22.50
N THR A 58 -7.93 10.28 22.02
CA THR A 58 -8.56 9.81 20.77
C THR A 58 -10.02 9.48 20.93
N CYS A 59 -10.81 9.66 19.88
CA CYS A 59 -12.23 9.31 19.87
C CYS A 59 -12.44 7.79 20.04
N LYS A 60 -13.37 7.38 20.92
CA LYS A 60 -13.66 5.96 21.16
C LYS A 60 -14.31 5.28 19.94
N HIS A 61 -15.24 5.96 19.26
CA HIS A 61 -16.12 5.39 18.23
C HIS A 61 -15.90 5.99 16.83
N ARG A 62 -14.81 6.71 16.60
CA ARG A 62 -14.50 7.31 15.29
C ARG A 62 -13.01 7.25 15.01
N GLN A 63 -12.64 6.85 13.80
CA GLN A 63 -11.31 7.02 13.25
C GLN A 63 -11.22 8.37 12.50
N CYS A 64 -10.01 8.93 12.39
CA CYS A 64 -9.84 10.26 11.78
C CYS A 64 -10.04 10.25 10.26
N LEU A 65 -9.71 9.14 9.60
CA LEU A 65 -9.75 9.00 8.13
C LEU A 65 -10.76 7.96 7.64
N PHE A 66 -11.43 7.25 8.54
CA PHE A 66 -12.37 6.19 8.19
C PHE A 66 -13.67 6.29 9.01
N PRO A 67 -14.86 6.01 8.42
CA PRO A 67 -15.13 5.66 7.00
C PRO A 67 -15.01 6.85 6.04
N SER A 68 -15.00 8.05 6.58
CA SER A 68 -14.76 9.32 5.88
C SER A 68 -13.88 10.21 6.74
N PRO A 69 -13.13 11.15 6.15
CA PRO A 69 -12.31 12.10 6.90
C PRO A 69 -13.13 12.85 7.94
N CYS A 70 -12.55 13.01 9.14
CA CYS A 70 -13.18 13.78 10.20
C CYS A 70 -13.17 15.27 9.83
N PRO A 71 -14.28 16.01 9.93
CA PRO A 71 -14.30 17.45 9.62
C PRO A 71 -13.35 18.30 10.47
N ARG A 72 -12.88 17.75 11.59
CA ARG A 72 -11.91 18.41 12.50
C ARG A 72 -10.49 17.92 12.29
N ILE A 73 -10.22 17.18 11.21
CA ILE A 73 -8.86 16.68 10.95
C ILE A 73 -7.95 17.87 10.64
N ASP A 74 -6.80 17.84 11.27
CA ASP A 74 -5.71 18.74 10.99
C ASP A 74 -4.63 17.95 10.26
N ALA A 75 -4.51 18.19 8.96
CA ALA A 75 -3.59 17.54 8.06
C ALA A 75 -2.43 18.47 7.65
N ASP A 76 -2.04 19.37 8.54
CA ASP A 76 -0.88 20.21 8.32
C ASP A 76 0.41 19.37 8.29
N HIS A 77 1.21 19.54 7.25
CA HIS A 77 2.50 18.89 7.06
C HIS A 77 3.69 19.83 7.25
N SER A 78 3.47 21.05 7.74
CA SER A 78 4.51 22.08 7.88
C SER A 78 5.70 21.63 8.72
N ASP A 79 5.47 20.91 9.84
CA ASP A 79 6.55 20.35 10.68
C ASP A 79 7.37 19.29 9.91
N TYR A 80 6.73 18.45 9.11
CA TYR A 80 7.43 17.45 8.33
C TYR A 80 8.22 18.05 7.18
N ILE A 81 7.65 19.03 6.48
CA ILE A 81 8.35 19.82 5.44
C ILE A 81 9.57 20.51 6.04
N ALA A 82 9.43 21.16 7.22
CA ALA A 82 10.52 21.82 7.90
C ALA A 82 11.65 20.84 8.25
N LEU A 83 11.33 19.65 8.80
CA LEU A 83 12.30 18.59 9.07
C LEU A 83 13.05 18.15 7.81
N LEU A 84 12.32 17.86 6.74
CA LEU A 84 12.92 17.42 5.48
C LEU A 84 13.85 18.47 4.88
N ARG A 85 13.50 19.74 4.96
CA ARG A 85 14.32 20.86 4.51
C ARG A 85 15.58 21.03 5.36
N LYS A 86 15.48 20.91 6.69
CA LYS A 86 16.63 20.95 7.59
C LYS A 86 17.60 19.81 7.30
N LEU A 87 17.11 18.58 7.14
CA LEU A 87 17.95 17.43 6.78
C LEU A 87 18.66 17.63 5.43
N ARG A 88 17.96 18.20 4.45
CA ARG A 88 18.52 18.49 3.13
C ARG A 88 19.58 19.61 3.15
N ALA A 89 19.50 20.51 4.13
CA ALA A 89 20.44 21.60 4.29
C ALA A 89 21.72 21.22 5.06
N LEU A 90 21.79 20.01 5.64
CA LEU A 90 22.98 19.58 6.38
C LEU A 90 24.20 19.45 5.45
N PRO A 91 25.38 19.94 5.87
CA PRO A 91 26.60 19.76 5.09
C PRO A 91 26.89 18.31 4.77
N GLY A 92 27.25 18.01 3.51
CA GLY A 92 27.49 16.65 3.03
C GLY A 92 26.25 15.89 2.56
N VAL A 93 25.05 16.37 2.83
CA VAL A 93 23.81 15.75 2.32
C VAL A 93 23.52 16.22 0.90
N LYS A 94 23.46 15.30 -0.04
CA LYS A 94 23.09 15.55 -1.44
C LYS A 94 21.60 15.36 -1.68
N LYS A 95 20.99 14.32 -1.07
CA LYS A 95 19.57 13.97 -1.23
C LYS A 95 19.00 13.37 0.04
N VAL A 96 17.73 13.65 0.27
CA VAL A 96 16.92 13.07 1.34
C VAL A 96 15.69 12.44 0.70
N PHE A 97 15.52 11.13 0.86
CA PHE A 97 14.43 10.39 0.22
C PHE A 97 13.38 9.92 1.22
N ILE A 98 12.19 9.67 0.69
CA ILE A 98 11.09 8.98 1.35
C ILE A 98 10.81 7.71 0.53
N ARG A 99 11.26 6.54 1.02
CA ARG A 99 11.19 5.26 0.30
C ARG A 99 10.17 4.29 0.86
N SER A 100 10.01 4.23 2.17
CA SER A 100 9.06 3.34 2.84
C SER A 100 7.61 3.81 2.78
N GLY A 101 7.36 4.95 2.18
CA GLY A 101 6.04 5.46 1.87
C GLY A 101 5.53 6.52 2.83
N ILE A 102 4.28 6.91 2.60
CA ILE A 102 3.51 7.90 3.36
C ILE A 102 2.05 7.46 3.46
N ARG A 103 1.30 8.09 4.37
CA ARG A 103 -0.16 8.02 4.39
C ARG A 103 -0.72 8.99 3.34
N TYR A 104 -1.01 8.47 2.16
CA TYR A 104 -1.55 9.27 1.05
C TYR A 104 -2.95 9.81 1.35
N ASP A 105 -3.78 9.07 2.09
CA ASP A 105 -5.10 9.47 2.50
C ASP A 105 -5.09 10.68 3.46
N TYR A 106 -4.09 10.74 4.35
CA TYR A 106 -3.87 11.91 5.21
C TYR A 106 -3.35 13.11 4.40
N LEU A 107 -2.44 12.87 3.45
CA LEU A 107 -1.94 13.92 2.55
C LEU A 107 -3.08 14.53 1.72
N MET A 108 -4.07 13.75 1.31
CA MET A 108 -5.20 14.25 0.53
C MET A 108 -6.15 15.17 1.29
N GLU A 109 -6.02 15.23 2.61
CA GLU A 109 -6.75 16.18 3.46
C GLU A 109 -6.00 17.52 3.67
N GLU A 110 -4.77 17.61 3.16
CA GLU A 110 -4.01 18.87 3.15
C GLU A 110 -4.69 19.89 2.22
N LYS A 111 -4.83 21.13 2.69
CA LYS A 111 -5.60 22.17 1.98
C LYS A 111 -4.81 22.88 0.89
N ASP A 112 -3.51 23.05 1.08
CA ASP A 112 -2.67 23.90 0.22
C ASP A 112 -1.74 23.14 -0.73
N GLY A 113 -1.66 21.80 -0.60
CA GLY A 113 -0.88 20.93 -1.48
C GLY A 113 0.64 21.13 -1.40
N LYS A 114 1.13 21.81 -0.38
CA LYS A 114 2.57 22.11 -0.21
C LYS A 114 3.40 20.85 0.00
N PHE A 115 2.88 19.90 0.77
CA PHE A 115 3.61 18.67 1.02
C PHE A 115 3.73 17.80 -0.23
N LEU A 116 2.68 17.69 -1.05
CA LEU A 116 2.77 16.96 -2.31
C LEU A 116 3.81 17.59 -3.26
N ASP A 117 3.88 18.92 -3.30
CA ASP A 117 4.87 19.64 -4.11
C ASP A 117 6.29 19.38 -3.61
N GLU A 118 6.56 19.56 -2.31
CA GLU A 118 7.86 19.29 -1.68
C GLU A 118 8.28 17.83 -1.88
N LEU A 119 7.37 16.88 -1.66
CA LEU A 119 7.59 15.44 -1.82
C LEU A 119 8.06 15.10 -3.24
N CYS A 120 7.29 15.52 -4.25
CA CYS A 120 7.60 15.20 -5.64
C CYS A 120 8.87 15.90 -6.13
N ARG A 121 9.12 17.15 -5.71
CA ARG A 121 10.32 17.89 -6.13
C ARG A 121 11.60 17.33 -5.56
N TYR A 122 11.59 16.88 -4.29
CA TYR A 122 12.85 16.70 -3.58
C TYR A 122 13.04 15.32 -2.95
N HIS A 123 11.96 14.55 -2.71
CA HIS A 123 12.03 13.38 -1.83
C HIS A 123 11.66 12.04 -2.47
N VAL A 124 11.21 12.05 -3.72
CA VAL A 124 10.95 10.82 -4.49
C VAL A 124 12.12 10.52 -5.41
N SER A 125 12.72 9.33 -5.26
CA SER A 125 13.88 8.87 -6.04
C SER A 125 13.50 8.14 -7.35
N GLY A 126 12.34 8.48 -7.93
CA GLY A 126 11.75 7.78 -9.09
C GLY A 126 10.55 6.90 -8.71
N GLN A 127 10.52 6.35 -7.52
CA GLN A 127 9.41 5.53 -7.03
C GLN A 127 8.95 5.95 -5.64
N LEU A 128 7.63 6.03 -5.44
CA LEU A 128 7.00 6.25 -4.14
C LEU A 128 6.12 5.05 -3.79
N LYS A 129 6.41 4.41 -2.67
CA LYS A 129 5.59 3.32 -2.13
C LYS A 129 4.36 3.88 -1.43
N ILE A 130 3.22 3.26 -1.67
CA ILE A 130 1.95 3.58 -1.00
C ILE A 130 1.18 2.28 -0.72
N ALA A 131 0.32 2.29 0.29
CA ALA A 131 -0.38 1.09 0.74
C ALA A 131 -1.91 1.26 0.62
N PRO A 132 -2.51 1.17 -0.59
CA PRO A 132 -3.97 1.04 -0.73
C PRO A 132 -4.49 -0.28 -0.15
N GLU A 133 -3.70 -1.32 -0.17
CA GLU A 133 -3.89 -2.67 0.35
C GLU A 133 -4.97 -3.48 -0.37
N HIS A 134 -6.07 -2.88 -0.79
CA HIS A 134 -7.14 -3.46 -1.61
C HIS A 134 -7.89 -2.37 -2.38
N ILE A 135 -8.88 -2.77 -3.21
CA ILE A 135 -9.75 -1.81 -3.91
C ILE A 135 -11.24 -2.09 -3.70
N ALA A 136 -11.61 -3.30 -3.30
CA ALA A 136 -12.99 -3.67 -3.01
C ALA A 136 -13.45 -3.02 -1.70
N GLU A 137 -14.54 -2.27 -1.76
CA GLU A 137 -15.06 -1.48 -0.64
C GLU A 137 -15.34 -2.32 0.64
N PRO A 138 -15.93 -3.53 0.55
CA PRO A 138 -16.16 -4.34 1.74
C PRO A 138 -14.85 -4.75 2.45
N VAL A 139 -13.80 -5.02 1.68
CA VAL A 139 -12.48 -5.40 2.22
C VAL A 139 -11.80 -4.20 2.87
N LEU A 140 -11.79 -3.05 2.18
CA LEU A 140 -11.23 -1.81 2.72
C LEU A 140 -11.92 -1.40 4.03
N ARG A 141 -13.22 -1.64 4.13
CA ARG A 141 -14.02 -1.38 5.35
C ARG A 141 -13.54 -2.22 6.53
N HIS A 142 -13.27 -3.52 6.33
CA HIS A 142 -12.69 -4.38 7.36
C HIS A 142 -11.24 -4.02 7.71
N MET A 143 -10.50 -3.44 6.77
CA MET A 143 -9.17 -2.89 7.02
C MET A 143 -9.19 -1.54 7.76
N GLY A 144 -10.35 -0.87 7.85
CA GLY A 144 -10.45 0.50 8.35
C GLY A 144 -9.74 1.49 7.45
N LYS A 145 -9.76 1.25 6.13
CA LYS A 145 -9.13 2.08 5.11
C LYS A 145 -10.17 2.90 4.34
N PRO A 146 -9.80 4.07 3.82
CA PRO A 146 -10.68 4.83 2.92
C PRO A 146 -10.96 4.07 1.63
N GLY A 147 -12.05 4.43 0.95
CA GLY A 147 -12.47 3.82 -0.28
C GLY A 147 -11.47 4.01 -1.45
N LYS A 148 -11.67 3.23 -2.50
CA LYS A 148 -10.86 3.24 -3.74
C LYS A 148 -10.75 4.63 -4.36
N ASP A 149 -11.79 5.45 -4.26
CA ASP A 149 -11.84 6.80 -4.81
C ASP A 149 -10.75 7.73 -4.25
N VAL A 150 -10.44 7.63 -2.95
CA VAL A 150 -9.37 8.40 -2.31
C VAL A 150 -8.00 8.01 -2.89
N TYR A 151 -7.78 6.71 -3.09
CA TYR A 151 -6.58 6.22 -3.76
C TYR A 151 -6.46 6.75 -5.20
N LEU A 152 -7.51 6.65 -5.98
CA LEU A 152 -7.52 7.15 -7.36
C LEU A 152 -7.35 8.67 -7.44
N LYS A 153 -7.91 9.42 -6.50
CA LYS A 153 -7.70 10.87 -6.38
C LYS A 153 -6.22 11.18 -6.15
N PHE A 154 -5.57 10.46 -5.25
CA PHE A 154 -4.13 10.61 -5.01
C PHE A 154 -3.30 10.26 -6.26
N VAL A 155 -3.61 9.16 -6.95
CA VAL A 155 -2.92 8.77 -8.20
C VAL A 155 -2.97 9.90 -9.23
N ARG A 156 -4.16 10.50 -9.42
CA ARG A 156 -4.32 11.64 -10.35
C ARG A 156 -3.54 12.88 -9.90
N ALA A 157 -3.59 13.21 -8.62
CA ALA A 157 -2.85 14.35 -8.05
C ALA A 157 -1.33 14.19 -8.21
N PHE A 158 -0.81 12.99 -7.91
CA PHE A 158 0.61 12.67 -8.06
C PHE A 158 1.05 12.75 -9.54
N ALA A 159 0.28 12.18 -10.45
CA ALA A 159 0.59 12.24 -11.89
C ALA A 159 0.52 13.68 -12.44
N LYS A 160 -0.47 14.47 -12.01
CA LYS A 160 -0.57 15.89 -12.36
C LYS A 160 0.67 16.65 -11.87
N LYS A 161 1.06 16.48 -10.60
CA LYS A 161 2.22 17.12 -10.02
C LYS A 161 3.51 16.79 -10.76
N ASN A 162 3.71 15.52 -11.13
CA ASN A 162 4.89 15.10 -11.89
C ASN A 162 4.97 15.79 -13.25
N ARG A 163 3.84 15.91 -13.99
CA ARG A 163 3.81 16.68 -15.24
C ARG A 163 4.16 18.15 -15.03
N GLU A 164 3.61 18.78 -13.98
CA GLU A 164 3.90 20.19 -13.66
C GLU A 164 5.38 20.47 -13.38
N ILE A 165 6.07 19.52 -12.75
CA ILE A 165 7.48 19.67 -12.37
C ILE A 165 8.46 19.04 -13.36
N GLY A 166 7.96 18.44 -14.46
CA GLY A 166 8.77 17.79 -15.49
C GLY A 166 9.55 16.56 -14.99
N LYS A 167 8.96 15.76 -14.09
CA LYS A 167 9.59 14.55 -13.56
C LYS A 167 8.85 13.28 -13.95
N GLU A 168 9.61 12.22 -14.11
CA GLU A 168 9.14 10.84 -14.30
C GLU A 168 9.23 10.06 -13.00
N GLN A 169 8.14 10.01 -12.25
CA GLN A 169 8.07 9.29 -10.98
C GLN A 169 6.85 8.37 -10.98
N TYR A 170 6.99 7.21 -10.34
CA TYR A 170 5.98 6.16 -10.37
C TYR A 170 5.51 5.79 -8.96
N LEU A 171 4.22 5.47 -8.84
CA LEU A 171 3.67 4.91 -7.61
C LEU A 171 3.83 3.40 -7.62
N VAL A 172 4.32 2.86 -6.51
CA VAL A 172 4.40 1.42 -6.25
C VAL A 172 3.36 1.07 -5.18
N PRO A 173 2.14 0.70 -5.59
CA PRO A 173 1.08 0.35 -4.67
C PRO A 173 1.31 -1.04 -4.08
N TYR A 174 1.14 -1.16 -2.78
CA TYR A 174 1.16 -2.40 -2.06
C TYR A 174 -0.26 -2.92 -1.85
N PHE A 175 -0.50 -4.18 -2.24
CA PHE A 175 -1.76 -4.87 -2.09
C PHE A 175 -1.59 -6.14 -1.25
N ILE A 176 -2.64 -6.54 -0.54
CA ILE A 176 -2.69 -7.71 0.32
C ILE A 176 -3.80 -8.63 -0.15
N SER A 177 -3.51 -9.92 -0.32
CA SER A 177 -4.51 -10.95 -0.57
C SER A 177 -5.03 -11.58 0.74
N SER A 178 -6.18 -12.19 0.67
CA SER A 178 -6.74 -13.04 1.74
C SER A 178 -6.96 -12.34 3.09
N HIS A 179 -7.14 -11.02 3.09
CA HIS A 179 -7.56 -10.30 4.29
C HIS A 179 -8.97 -10.74 4.72
N PRO A 180 -9.30 -10.78 6.02
CA PRO A 180 -10.68 -10.98 6.47
C PRO A 180 -11.68 -10.08 5.70
N GLY A 181 -12.78 -10.67 5.23
CA GLY A 181 -13.74 -10.02 4.34
C GLY A 181 -13.43 -10.15 2.84
N CYS A 182 -12.24 -10.62 2.46
CA CYS A 182 -11.88 -10.80 1.06
C CYS A 182 -12.39 -12.16 0.54
N THR A 183 -13.48 -12.15 -0.21
CA THR A 183 -13.98 -13.30 -0.96
C THR A 183 -13.23 -13.46 -2.29
N LEU A 184 -13.46 -14.58 -2.97
CA LEU A 184 -12.89 -14.80 -4.31
C LEU A 184 -13.36 -13.72 -5.31
N THR A 185 -14.61 -13.28 -5.22
CA THR A 185 -15.15 -12.18 -6.04
C THR A 185 -14.37 -10.88 -5.85
N HIS A 186 -14.04 -10.52 -4.62
CA HIS A 186 -13.24 -9.32 -4.34
C HIS A 186 -11.79 -9.44 -4.84
N ALA A 187 -11.22 -10.66 -4.80
CA ALA A 187 -9.89 -10.91 -5.35
C ALA A 187 -9.88 -10.79 -6.88
N ILE A 188 -10.95 -11.24 -7.56
CA ILE A 188 -11.13 -11.08 -9.01
C ILE A 188 -11.32 -9.58 -9.35
N GLU A 189 -12.11 -8.83 -8.59
CA GLU A 189 -12.26 -7.38 -8.76
C GLU A 189 -10.91 -6.66 -8.67
N LEU A 190 -10.06 -7.05 -7.73
CA LEU A 190 -8.71 -6.51 -7.64
C LEU A 190 -7.87 -6.87 -8.87
N ALA A 191 -7.95 -8.10 -9.37
CA ALA A 191 -7.23 -8.52 -10.58
C ALA A 191 -7.67 -7.75 -11.83
N GLU A 192 -8.97 -7.52 -11.99
CA GLU A 192 -9.52 -6.66 -13.07
C GLU A 192 -8.97 -5.23 -12.96
N PHE A 193 -8.98 -4.66 -11.75
CA PHE A 193 -8.42 -3.33 -11.51
C PHE A 193 -6.92 -3.26 -11.86
N LEU A 194 -6.13 -4.28 -11.53
CA LEU A 194 -4.72 -4.36 -11.88
C LEU A 194 -4.51 -4.44 -13.40
N ARG A 195 -5.37 -5.19 -14.12
CA ARG A 195 -5.39 -5.24 -15.58
C ARG A 195 -5.68 -3.86 -16.18
N ASP A 196 -6.77 -3.23 -15.75
CA ASP A 196 -7.28 -1.97 -16.30
C ASP A 196 -6.31 -0.81 -16.07
N THR A 197 -5.57 -0.86 -14.97
CA THR A 197 -4.54 0.14 -14.66
C THR A 197 -3.14 -0.22 -15.19
N GLY A 198 -3.00 -1.34 -15.90
CA GLY A 198 -1.73 -1.81 -16.45
C GLY A 198 -0.70 -2.21 -15.38
N ARG A 199 -1.12 -2.38 -14.13
CA ARG A 199 -0.22 -2.71 -13.02
C ARG A 199 0.03 -4.20 -12.95
N ASN A 200 1.28 -4.56 -12.63
CA ASN A 200 1.68 -5.96 -12.46
C ASN A 200 2.56 -6.06 -11.21
N PRO A 201 1.97 -6.29 -10.02
CA PRO A 201 2.73 -6.42 -8.80
C PRO A 201 3.71 -7.61 -8.87
N GLU A 202 5.00 -7.33 -8.73
CA GLU A 202 6.03 -8.38 -8.67
C GLU A 202 6.03 -9.08 -7.31
N GLN A 203 5.85 -8.29 -6.26
CA GLN A 203 5.75 -8.77 -4.89
C GLN A 203 4.32 -8.58 -4.37
N VAL A 204 3.72 -9.66 -3.91
CA VAL A 204 2.41 -9.68 -3.27
C VAL A 204 2.51 -10.43 -1.96
N GLN A 205 1.72 -10.03 -0.99
CA GLN A 205 1.71 -10.63 0.34
C GLN A 205 0.30 -11.10 0.68
N ASP A 206 0.23 -12.30 1.25
CA ASP A 206 -1.00 -12.77 1.90
C ASP A 206 -1.16 -12.06 3.25
N PHE A 207 -2.40 -11.93 3.70
CA PHE A 207 -2.66 -11.48 5.05
C PHE A 207 -1.97 -12.38 6.08
N ILE A 208 -1.15 -11.75 6.91
CA ILE A 208 -0.47 -12.41 8.04
C ILE A 208 -1.14 -11.94 9.33
N PRO A 209 -1.75 -12.84 10.12
CA PRO A 209 -2.33 -12.48 11.40
C PRO A 209 -1.26 -11.92 12.35
N THR A 210 -1.36 -10.64 12.67
CA THR A 210 -0.48 -9.97 13.63
C THR A 210 -1.18 -9.90 14.98
N PRO A 211 -0.62 -10.43 16.07
CA PRO A 211 -1.24 -10.39 17.39
C PRO A 211 -1.71 -8.99 17.79
N GLY A 212 -2.84 -8.90 18.49
CA GLY A 212 -3.40 -7.64 18.97
C GLY A 212 -4.08 -6.77 17.90
N SER A 213 -4.26 -7.24 16.67
CA SER A 213 -4.99 -6.49 15.64
C SER A 213 -6.43 -6.97 15.47
N ALA A 214 -7.35 -6.06 15.09
CA ALA A 214 -8.73 -6.40 14.79
C ALA A 214 -8.83 -7.40 13.63
N SER A 215 -8.00 -7.27 12.62
CA SER A 215 -7.95 -8.20 11.50
C SER A 215 -7.59 -9.62 11.94
N THR A 216 -6.69 -9.76 12.92
CA THR A 216 -6.36 -11.06 13.51
C THR A 216 -7.52 -11.62 14.31
N ALA A 217 -8.22 -10.78 15.08
CA ALA A 217 -9.43 -11.21 15.78
C ALA A 217 -10.50 -11.69 14.79
N MET A 218 -10.76 -10.95 13.72
CA MET A 218 -11.66 -11.38 12.63
C MET A 218 -11.21 -12.71 12.00
N TYR A 219 -9.93 -12.86 11.73
CA TYR A 219 -9.39 -14.03 11.06
C TYR A 219 -9.63 -15.32 11.84
N TYR A 220 -9.42 -15.30 13.16
CA TYR A 220 -9.58 -16.48 13.99
C TYR A 220 -11.01 -16.69 14.50
N SER A 221 -11.75 -15.62 14.80
CA SER A 221 -13.12 -15.74 15.32
C SER A 221 -14.17 -15.86 14.22
N GLY A 222 -13.92 -15.34 13.02
CA GLY A 222 -14.93 -15.19 11.98
C GLY A 222 -15.94 -14.07 12.24
N TYR A 223 -15.65 -13.18 13.22
CA TYR A 223 -16.53 -12.07 13.58
C TYR A 223 -15.77 -10.75 13.68
N ASP A 224 -16.41 -9.67 13.27
CA ASP A 224 -15.89 -8.32 13.46
C ASP A 224 -16.00 -7.92 14.95
N PRO A 225 -14.90 -7.64 15.63
CA PRO A 225 -14.87 -7.36 17.06
C PRO A 225 -15.56 -6.03 17.43
N PHE A 226 -15.85 -5.15 16.47
CA PHE A 226 -16.52 -3.88 16.71
C PHE A 226 -18.03 -3.95 16.51
N THR A 227 -18.49 -4.81 15.61
CA THR A 227 -19.92 -4.88 15.24
C THR A 227 -20.59 -6.19 15.62
N GLY A 228 -19.82 -7.22 15.99
CA GLY A 228 -20.31 -8.57 16.24
C GLY A 228 -20.81 -9.30 14.99
N LYS A 229 -20.67 -8.71 13.79
CA LYS A 229 -21.14 -9.31 12.55
C LYS A 229 -20.17 -10.37 12.05
N LYS A 230 -20.70 -11.42 11.43
CA LYS A 230 -19.92 -12.48 10.80
C LYS A 230 -19.08 -11.91 9.65
N VAL A 231 -17.82 -12.33 9.57
CA VAL A 231 -16.85 -11.95 8.54
C VAL A 231 -16.32 -13.20 7.85
N TYR A 232 -16.34 -13.21 6.53
CA TYR A 232 -15.72 -14.29 5.76
C TYR A 232 -14.19 -14.27 5.94
N THR A 233 -13.59 -15.42 6.17
CA THR A 233 -12.15 -15.57 6.32
C THR A 233 -11.65 -16.77 5.53
N VAL A 234 -10.61 -16.58 4.72
CA VAL A 234 -9.97 -17.65 3.96
C VAL A 234 -8.91 -18.30 4.84
N GLN A 235 -9.17 -19.54 5.28
CA GLN A 235 -8.22 -20.35 6.04
C GLN A 235 -7.57 -21.45 5.20
N ASN A 236 -8.27 -21.90 4.16
CA ASN A 236 -7.77 -22.94 3.24
C ASN A 236 -6.54 -22.42 2.46
N PRO A 237 -5.38 -23.10 2.52
CA PRO A 237 -4.16 -22.68 1.83
C PRO A 237 -4.32 -22.61 0.31
N HIS A 238 -5.12 -23.48 -0.30
CA HIS A 238 -5.37 -23.50 -1.73
C HIS A 238 -6.16 -22.25 -2.17
N GLN A 239 -7.22 -21.88 -1.44
CA GLN A 239 -7.99 -20.67 -1.70
C GLN A 239 -7.13 -19.39 -1.50
N LYS A 240 -6.24 -19.37 -0.51
CA LYS A 240 -5.26 -18.29 -0.36
C LYS A 240 -4.34 -18.19 -1.58
N ALA A 241 -3.84 -19.34 -2.05
CA ALA A 241 -3.00 -19.39 -3.24
C ALA A 241 -3.74 -18.88 -4.50
N MET A 242 -5.03 -19.21 -4.66
CA MET A 242 -5.87 -18.68 -5.75
C MET A 242 -5.99 -17.16 -5.68
N GLN A 243 -6.33 -16.58 -4.51
CA GLN A 243 -6.45 -15.12 -4.34
C GLN A 243 -5.11 -14.40 -4.61
N ARG A 244 -3.99 -14.97 -4.15
CA ARG A 244 -2.67 -14.43 -4.46
C ARG A 244 -2.33 -14.52 -5.94
N ALA A 245 -2.64 -15.67 -6.58
CA ALA A 245 -2.38 -15.88 -8.00
C ALA A 245 -3.12 -14.85 -8.88
N LEU A 246 -4.34 -14.48 -8.52
CA LEU A 246 -5.12 -13.45 -9.21
C LEU A 246 -4.41 -12.08 -9.23
N MET A 247 -3.69 -11.70 -8.15
CA MET A 247 -2.91 -10.45 -8.13
C MET A 247 -1.70 -10.51 -9.07
N GLN A 248 -1.21 -11.71 -9.39
CA GLN A 248 -0.09 -11.96 -10.30
C GLN A 248 -0.53 -12.79 -11.52
N TYR A 249 -1.70 -12.50 -12.07
CA TYR A 249 -2.33 -13.27 -13.14
C TYR A 249 -1.49 -13.37 -14.42
N ARG A 250 -0.59 -12.41 -14.65
CA ARG A 250 0.33 -12.41 -15.80
C ARG A 250 1.47 -13.41 -15.67
N ASN A 251 1.75 -13.89 -14.45
CA ASN A 251 2.81 -14.87 -14.23
C ASN A 251 2.35 -16.24 -14.80
N PRO A 252 3.09 -16.84 -15.76
CA PRO A 252 2.71 -18.10 -16.37
C PRO A 252 2.54 -19.24 -15.34
N ARG A 253 3.31 -19.22 -14.25
CA ARG A 253 3.23 -20.23 -13.18
C ARG A 253 1.89 -20.20 -12.44
N ASN A 254 1.21 -19.07 -12.41
CA ASN A 254 -0.07 -18.88 -11.73
C ASN A 254 -1.28 -19.26 -12.60
N ARG A 255 -1.08 -19.52 -13.89
CA ARG A 255 -2.15 -19.65 -14.87
C ARG A 255 -3.21 -20.72 -14.51
N ALA A 256 -2.79 -21.85 -13.97
CA ALA A 256 -3.71 -22.92 -13.55
C ALA A 256 -4.60 -22.44 -12.40
N LEU A 257 -4.01 -21.87 -11.35
CA LEU A 257 -4.73 -21.33 -10.20
C LEU A 257 -5.66 -20.17 -10.57
N VAL A 258 -5.22 -19.28 -11.46
CA VAL A 258 -6.07 -18.18 -11.96
C VAL A 258 -7.27 -18.70 -12.72
N ARG A 259 -7.08 -19.73 -13.58
CA ARG A 259 -8.17 -20.38 -14.31
C ARG A 259 -9.18 -21.03 -13.36
N GLU A 260 -8.70 -21.75 -12.37
CA GLU A 260 -9.52 -22.36 -11.34
C GLU A 260 -10.32 -21.31 -10.56
N ALA A 261 -9.64 -20.25 -10.08
CA ALA A 261 -10.25 -19.14 -9.38
C ALA A 261 -11.36 -18.44 -10.19
N LEU A 262 -11.12 -18.24 -11.49
CA LEU A 262 -12.12 -17.62 -12.37
C LEU A 262 -13.33 -18.53 -12.60
N LYS A 263 -13.13 -19.86 -12.73
CA LYS A 263 -14.23 -20.82 -12.84
C LYS A 263 -15.04 -20.89 -11.56
N GLU A 264 -14.38 -21.02 -10.40
CA GLU A 264 -15.04 -21.06 -9.08
C GLU A 264 -15.79 -19.74 -8.80
N GLY A 265 -15.21 -18.61 -9.18
CA GLY A 265 -15.84 -17.29 -9.05
C GLY A 265 -16.91 -16.98 -10.10
N GLY A 266 -17.23 -17.91 -11.01
CA GLY A 266 -18.23 -17.72 -12.08
C GLY A 266 -17.83 -16.67 -13.14
N ARG A 267 -16.52 -16.39 -13.31
CA ARG A 267 -15.99 -15.36 -14.19
C ARG A 267 -15.17 -15.95 -15.35
N THR A 268 -15.74 -16.96 -16.01
CA THR A 268 -15.14 -17.56 -17.22
C THR A 268 -15.03 -16.58 -18.40
N ASP A 269 -15.80 -15.49 -18.37
CA ASP A 269 -15.72 -14.36 -19.30
C ASP A 269 -14.34 -13.68 -19.28
N LEU A 270 -13.55 -13.86 -18.23
CA LEU A 270 -12.18 -13.34 -18.10
C LEU A 270 -11.10 -14.30 -18.62
N ILE A 271 -11.50 -15.40 -19.26
CA ILE A 271 -10.62 -16.39 -19.91
C ILE A 271 -10.87 -16.32 -21.43
N GLY A 272 -9.86 -15.91 -22.19
CA GLY A 272 -9.99 -15.77 -23.65
C GLY A 272 -8.94 -14.87 -24.26
N GLU A 273 -9.17 -14.44 -25.50
CA GLU A 273 -8.23 -13.60 -26.27
C GLU A 273 -8.56 -12.09 -26.21
N ASP A 274 -9.70 -11.71 -25.64
CA ASP A 274 -10.15 -10.32 -25.52
C ASP A 274 -9.24 -9.56 -24.53
N SER A 275 -9.10 -8.25 -24.73
CA SER A 275 -8.35 -7.34 -23.87
C SER A 275 -8.87 -7.28 -22.41
N ARG A 276 -10.15 -7.66 -22.20
CA ARG A 276 -10.77 -7.77 -20.88
C ARG A 276 -10.39 -9.07 -20.15
N CYS A 277 -9.83 -10.06 -20.85
CA CYS A 277 -9.45 -11.33 -20.25
C CYS A 277 -8.19 -11.18 -19.41
N LEU A 278 -8.14 -11.88 -18.26
CA LEU A 278 -6.96 -11.96 -17.40
C LEU A 278 -5.95 -12.98 -17.91
N ILE A 279 -6.44 -14.09 -18.46
CA ILE A 279 -5.63 -15.16 -19.03
C ILE A 279 -6.18 -15.63 -20.36
N ARG A 280 -5.28 -16.08 -21.23
CA ARG A 280 -5.66 -16.64 -22.53
C ARG A 280 -6.21 -18.04 -22.40
N GLU A 281 -7.13 -18.40 -23.29
CA GLU A 281 -7.58 -19.77 -23.50
C GLU A 281 -6.53 -20.52 -24.31
N SER A 282 -5.41 -20.90 -23.73
CA SER A 282 -4.48 -21.72 -24.51
C SER A 282 -4.80 -23.20 -24.35
N ASN A 283 -5.02 -23.86 -25.44
CA ASN A 283 -4.70 -25.25 -25.60
C ASN A 283 -3.18 -25.42 -25.44
N TYR A 284 -2.72 -25.68 -24.22
CA TYR A 284 -1.33 -26.01 -23.98
C TYR A 284 -1.09 -27.40 -24.56
N ARG A 285 -0.82 -27.48 -25.86
CA ARG A 285 -0.06 -28.63 -26.40
C ARG A 285 1.34 -28.48 -25.80
N SER A 286 1.64 -29.25 -24.79
CA SER A 286 3.00 -29.48 -24.31
C SER A 286 3.87 -29.79 -25.53
N ARG A 287 4.76 -28.86 -25.90
CA ARG A 287 5.86 -29.19 -26.81
C ARG A 287 6.61 -30.36 -26.17
N PRO A 288 6.77 -31.53 -26.84
CA PRO A 288 7.61 -32.60 -26.35
C PRO A 288 9.02 -32.02 -26.13
N GLN A 289 9.56 -32.21 -24.96
CA GLN A 289 10.99 -31.93 -24.73
C GLN A 289 11.78 -32.85 -25.65
N THR A 290 12.33 -32.32 -26.73
CA THR A 290 13.31 -33.00 -27.55
C THR A 290 14.55 -33.23 -26.70
N ILE A 291 14.69 -34.42 -26.15
CA ILE A 291 15.92 -34.88 -25.49
C ILE A 291 17.02 -34.86 -26.58
N ARG A 292 17.86 -33.83 -26.52
CA ARG A 292 19.11 -33.84 -27.28
C ARG A 292 19.98 -34.93 -26.69
N ARG A 293 20.01 -36.10 -27.32
CA ARG A 293 21.03 -37.08 -27.09
C ARG A 293 22.36 -36.49 -27.53
N SER A 294 23.25 -36.23 -26.57
CA SER A 294 24.63 -35.92 -26.85
C SER A 294 25.27 -37.16 -27.50
N LYS A 295 25.65 -37.07 -28.74
CA LYS A 295 26.61 -38.02 -29.36
C LYS A 295 27.97 -37.67 -28.86
N ASN A 296 28.50 -38.44 -27.92
CA ASN A 296 29.94 -38.53 -27.68
C ASN A 296 30.62 -39.13 -28.92
N LYS A 297 31.57 -38.44 -29.42
CA LYS A 297 32.74 -38.99 -30.13
C LYS A 297 33.99 -38.39 -29.48
#